data_54c6e10107a33d7b107071d5d84631b3
#
_entry.id   54c6e10107a33d7b107071d5d84631b3
#
_cell.length_a   1.000
_cell.length_b   1.000
_cell.length_c   1.000
_cell.angle_alpha   90.00
_cell.angle_beta   90.00
_cell.angle_gamma   90.00
#
_symmetry.space_group_name_H-M   'P 1'
#
loop_
_entity.id
_entity.type
_entity.pdbx_description
1 polymer ?
#
loop_
_entity_poly.entity_id
_entity_poly.type
_entity_poly.pdbx_seq_one_letter_code
_entity_poly.pdbx_strand_id
1 'polypeptide(L)'
;MPDLSAPEEPKFSRRSMMALTGLGAAAGAMAAGGLALPTARAAESLRARFHMTPPHGWLCDGQRPIEFNGRTYFFYLHSDTNHGDGGWDVSVTDDLVAFGENRVAIPLRDSFPVWTGSAVVDERNTAGFGAGAIIVLATQPTGGVRRKQEQYLYWSRDGVSFTQHPDPVIRNPNGDSAVTPEEIDNAEWFRDPKVVWDEARSQWVCVIGRRKYLSIYVSGNLRDWSWVSNFDYLENGAADLGGMECPDFFQITADDGSTHWVLAASMDAYASGLPMTYAYWVGDWDGTRFTTNNLVPQWLDWGWDWYAAVTWPSSQDPDHVRNALGWMNNWKYAARDVPTDVTDGYNGQMSVVRQIRLMRQPDGWYSLLSTPVPALRDALGAPETIARREVSDRWALPWKGRAYELELDIEWSTANNVGVSVGCTPDDSRHTNIGVFDGKVYVDRGPADRSDYSFLPYRQAEAPIDPQARYVHLRILVDMQSVEVFVNAGHTVLSQQVYFEADDTVIRLYAYDGSATFSNVTWRPAA
;
A
#
# COMPACT_ATOMS: atom_id res chain seq x y z
N MET A 1 1.06 -38.72 18.16
CA MET A 1 0.75 -37.28 18.02
C MET A 1 1.83 -36.52 18.80
N PRO A 2 2.79 -35.86 18.19
CA PRO A 2 3.71 -35.00 18.88
C PRO A 2 3.11 -33.58 18.98
N ASP A 3 3.24 -33.04 20.17
CA ASP A 3 2.87 -31.71 20.62
C ASP A 3 3.65 -30.65 19.83
N LEU A 4 2.95 -29.77 19.10
CA LEU A 4 3.51 -28.62 18.43
C LEU A 4 3.15 -27.37 19.25
N SER A 5 3.94 -27.10 20.28
CA SER A 5 3.94 -25.80 20.96
C SER A 5 4.48 -24.73 20.00
N ALA A 6 3.69 -23.68 19.80
CA ALA A 6 4.07 -22.51 19.02
C ALA A 6 5.31 -21.81 19.61
N PRO A 7 6.19 -21.20 18.78
CA PRO A 7 7.31 -20.44 19.28
C PRO A 7 6.84 -19.13 19.93
N GLU A 8 7.36 -18.86 21.14
CA GLU A 8 7.12 -17.62 21.88
C GLU A 8 7.67 -16.40 21.10
N GLU A 9 6.87 -15.37 21.01
CA GLU A 9 7.30 -14.06 20.50
C GLU A 9 8.36 -13.41 21.42
N PRO A 10 9.42 -12.82 20.89
CA PRO A 10 10.39 -12.09 21.70
C PRO A 10 9.78 -10.78 22.22
N LYS A 11 9.59 -10.71 23.53
CA LYS A 11 9.22 -9.48 24.25
C LYS A 11 10.43 -8.54 24.29
N PHE A 12 10.47 -7.51 23.47
CA PHE A 12 11.48 -6.46 23.57
C PHE A 12 11.16 -5.49 24.70
N SER A 13 11.97 -5.56 25.76
CA SER A 13 11.97 -4.64 26.88
C SER A 13 12.80 -3.40 26.57
N ARG A 14 12.27 -2.21 26.89
CA ARG A 14 12.90 -0.88 26.72
C ARG A 14 14.11 -0.61 27.62
N ARG A 15 15.01 -1.58 27.84
CA ARG A 15 16.20 -1.38 28.69
C ARG A 15 17.46 -2.04 28.15
N SER A 16 17.89 -1.67 26.95
CA SER A 16 19.25 -2.05 26.49
C SER A 16 19.73 -1.11 25.38
N MET A 17 19.64 0.20 25.60
CA MET A 17 20.27 1.17 24.71
C MET A 17 20.89 2.30 25.54
N MET A 18 21.94 1.98 26.29
CA MET A 18 22.92 2.94 26.80
C MET A 18 24.14 2.17 27.28
N ALA A 19 25.13 2.05 26.43
CA ALA A 19 26.56 1.99 26.76
C ALA A 19 27.36 1.65 25.50
N LEU A 20 27.96 2.65 24.91
CA LEU A 20 29.29 2.60 24.28
C LEU A 20 29.62 3.98 23.68
N THR A 21 29.89 4.93 24.53
CA THR A 21 30.74 6.08 24.19
C THR A 21 32.00 5.99 25.00
N GLY A 22 33.14 6.00 24.31
CA GLY A 22 34.39 6.32 24.93
C GLY A 22 35.53 5.35 24.63
N LEU A 23 36.43 5.79 23.74
CA LEU A 23 37.90 5.58 23.75
C LEU A 23 38.41 6.30 22.49
N GLY A 24 39.01 7.50 22.53
CA GLY A 24 40.27 7.69 23.18
C GLY A 24 41.36 7.79 22.11
N ALA A 25 41.71 9.02 21.69
CA ALA A 25 42.77 9.33 20.73
C ALA A 25 44.15 8.78 21.17
N ALA A 26 44.86 8.15 20.24
CA ALA A 26 46.30 8.02 20.28
C ALA A 26 46.87 8.43 18.92
N ALA A 27 47.51 9.58 18.89
CA ALA A 27 48.32 10.03 17.78
C ALA A 27 49.65 9.27 17.76
N GLY A 28 49.95 8.63 16.62
CA GLY A 28 51.24 8.07 16.30
C GLY A 28 51.52 8.33 14.82
N ALA A 29 52.42 9.26 14.57
CA ALA A 29 52.93 9.53 13.24
C ALA A 29 53.84 8.41 12.77
N MET A 30 53.56 7.85 11.58
CA MET A 30 54.58 7.18 10.77
C MET A 30 54.35 7.47 9.27
N ALA A 31 55.46 7.62 8.58
CA ALA A 31 55.65 8.22 7.29
C ALA A 31 55.09 7.45 6.09
N ALA A 32 54.68 8.22 5.11
CA ALA A 32 54.80 8.06 3.65
C ALA A 32 54.97 6.64 3.08
N GLY A 33 53.88 6.06 2.70
CA GLY A 33 53.76 5.08 1.64
C GLY A 33 52.40 5.32 0.99
N GLY A 34 52.37 5.92 -0.19
CA GLY A 34 51.13 6.29 -0.90
C GLY A 34 50.38 5.04 -1.37
N LEU A 35 49.59 4.46 -0.50
CA LEU A 35 48.46 3.61 -0.89
C LEU A 35 47.28 4.57 -1.02
N ALA A 36 46.91 4.85 -2.26
CA ALA A 36 45.63 5.46 -2.55
C ALA A 36 44.56 4.57 -1.90
N LEU A 37 43.97 5.01 -0.80
CA LEU A 37 42.73 4.42 -0.28
C LEU A 37 41.72 4.47 -1.45
N PRO A 38 41.06 3.35 -1.76
CA PRO A 38 39.97 3.39 -2.72
C PRO A 38 39.01 4.47 -2.20
N THR A 39 38.80 5.52 -2.97
CA THR A 39 37.75 6.49 -2.71
C THR A 39 36.46 5.68 -2.57
N ALA A 40 35.90 5.64 -1.38
CA ALA A 40 34.59 5.02 -1.18
C ALA A 40 33.66 5.68 -2.22
N ARG A 41 33.26 4.89 -3.22
CA ARG A 41 32.28 5.34 -4.19
C ARG A 41 31.02 5.64 -3.36
N ALA A 42 30.49 6.85 -3.47
CA ALA A 42 29.21 7.15 -2.84
C ALA A 42 28.20 6.07 -3.25
N ALA A 43 27.46 5.52 -2.30
CA ALA A 43 26.44 4.52 -2.60
C ALA A 43 25.51 5.10 -3.67
N GLU A 44 25.20 4.32 -4.66
CA GLU A 44 24.27 4.75 -5.71
C GLU A 44 22.87 4.93 -5.12
N SER A 45 22.18 6.00 -5.48
CA SER A 45 20.81 6.25 -5.05
C SER A 45 19.88 5.11 -5.50
N LEU A 46 19.05 4.65 -4.57
CA LEU A 46 17.98 3.69 -4.80
C LEU A 46 16.60 4.36 -4.84
N ARG A 47 16.56 5.70 -4.94
CA ARG A 47 15.30 6.45 -5.03
C ARG A 47 14.50 6.00 -6.24
N ALA A 48 13.22 5.72 -6.02
CA ALA A 48 12.27 5.33 -7.05
C ALA A 48 12.20 6.39 -8.18
N ARG A 49 11.94 5.93 -9.39
CA ARG A 49 11.90 6.77 -10.60
C ARG A 49 10.49 7.27 -10.92
N PHE A 50 9.47 6.47 -10.61
CA PHE A 50 8.07 6.80 -10.88
C PHE A 50 7.10 6.42 -9.75
N HIS A 51 7.63 6.03 -8.60
CA HIS A 51 6.83 5.89 -7.38
C HIS A 51 7.04 7.09 -6.45
N MET A 52 6.00 7.44 -5.71
CA MET A 52 6.09 8.50 -4.70
C MET A 52 6.91 8.01 -3.51
N THR A 53 7.91 8.79 -3.13
CA THR A 53 8.75 8.59 -1.94
C THR A 53 8.85 9.89 -1.15
N PRO A 54 9.03 9.85 0.18
CA PRO A 54 9.23 11.07 0.96
C PRO A 54 10.59 11.69 0.64
N PRO A 55 10.77 13.00 0.85
CA PRO A 55 12.07 13.66 0.67
C PRO A 55 13.13 13.10 1.64
N HIS A 56 12.74 12.76 2.86
CA HIS A 56 13.56 12.18 3.94
C HIS A 56 12.68 11.49 4.97
N GLY A 57 13.29 10.81 5.96
CA GLY A 57 12.57 10.21 7.08
C GLY A 57 11.73 9.00 6.69
N TRP A 58 10.72 8.72 7.47
CA TRP A 58 9.86 7.55 7.32
C TRP A 58 8.47 7.93 6.82
N LEU A 59 8.03 7.27 5.75
CA LEU A 59 6.69 7.34 5.20
C LEU A 59 5.92 6.06 5.55
N CYS A 60 4.68 6.23 5.99
CA CYS A 60 3.76 5.14 6.31
C CYS A 60 2.41 5.34 5.59
N ASP A 61 1.31 5.16 6.29
CA ASP A 61 -0.05 5.15 5.74
C ASP A 61 -0.37 6.37 4.89
N GLY A 62 -0.93 6.15 3.70
CA GLY A 62 -1.56 7.19 2.90
C GLY A 62 -2.89 7.63 3.50
N GLN A 63 -3.20 8.92 3.37
CA GLN A 63 -4.49 9.47 3.73
C GLN A 63 -5.30 9.71 2.47
N ARG A 64 -6.64 9.67 2.57
CA ARG A 64 -7.47 9.88 1.38
C ARG A 64 -7.07 11.17 0.66
N PRO A 65 -6.62 11.09 -0.60
CA PRO A 65 -6.35 12.28 -1.43
C PRO A 65 -7.61 13.09 -1.71
N ILE A 66 -7.43 14.37 -1.95
CA ILE A 66 -8.49 15.29 -2.35
C ILE A 66 -8.08 16.05 -3.62
N GLU A 67 -9.09 16.33 -4.44
CA GLU A 67 -8.98 17.35 -5.48
C GLU A 67 -9.26 18.72 -4.85
N PHE A 68 -8.28 19.62 -4.94
CA PHE A 68 -8.40 20.97 -4.41
C PHE A 68 -7.69 21.95 -5.33
N ASN A 69 -8.39 23.02 -5.76
CA ASN A 69 -7.89 24.01 -6.71
C ASN A 69 -7.34 23.39 -8.02
N GLY A 70 -7.98 22.32 -8.50
CA GLY A 70 -7.61 21.64 -9.74
C GLY A 70 -6.38 20.75 -9.68
N ARG A 71 -5.88 20.46 -8.49
CA ARG A 71 -4.72 19.60 -8.23
C ARG A 71 -5.05 18.52 -7.22
N THR A 72 -4.36 17.38 -7.26
CA THR A 72 -4.50 16.31 -6.27
C THR A 72 -3.53 16.51 -5.12
N TYR A 73 -4.06 16.62 -3.91
CA TYR A 73 -3.32 16.69 -2.64
C TYR A 73 -3.32 15.32 -2.00
N PHE A 74 -2.16 14.71 -1.90
CA PHE A 74 -1.95 13.43 -1.25
C PHE A 74 -1.30 13.64 0.11
N PHE A 75 -2.02 13.33 1.17
CA PHE A 75 -1.52 13.36 2.54
C PHE A 75 -1.00 11.97 2.94
N TYR A 76 0.03 11.94 3.78
CA TYR A 76 0.61 10.69 4.29
C TYR A 76 1.21 10.89 5.68
N LEU A 77 1.26 9.81 6.46
CA LEU A 77 1.98 9.82 7.73
C LEU A 77 3.47 9.95 7.46
N HIS A 78 4.09 10.90 8.14
CA HIS A 78 5.51 11.17 8.05
C HIS A 78 6.14 11.37 9.42
N SER A 79 7.34 10.81 9.60
CA SER A 79 8.20 11.04 10.76
C SER A 79 9.63 11.31 10.31
N ASP A 80 10.32 12.24 10.95
CA ASP A 80 11.74 12.51 10.71
C ASP A 80 12.65 11.36 11.14
N THR A 81 12.13 10.46 11.97
CA THR A 81 12.84 9.28 12.46
C THR A 81 12.12 8.01 12.05
N ASN A 82 12.87 6.95 11.70
CA ASN A 82 12.31 5.65 11.38
C ASN A 82 11.41 5.17 12.51
N HIS A 83 10.16 4.81 12.17
CA HIS A 83 9.14 4.25 13.06
C HIS A 83 8.76 5.15 14.23
N GLY A 84 9.03 6.45 14.11
CA GLY A 84 8.64 7.44 15.11
C GLY A 84 7.17 7.87 14.99
N ASP A 85 6.64 8.39 16.10
CA ASP A 85 5.39 9.14 16.04
C ASP A 85 5.59 10.39 15.15
N GLY A 86 4.61 10.68 14.29
CA GLY A 86 4.70 11.76 13.31
C GLY A 86 3.40 12.53 13.18
N GLY A 87 3.34 13.33 12.17
CA GLY A 87 2.18 14.07 11.71
C GLY A 87 1.82 13.71 10.27
N TRP A 88 1.09 14.58 9.63
CA TRP A 88 0.76 14.46 8.22
C TRP A 88 1.60 15.40 7.38
N ASP A 89 2.30 14.85 6.42
CA ASP A 89 2.83 15.59 5.30
C ASP A 89 1.89 15.55 4.12
N VAL A 90 2.08 16.45 3.16
CA VAL A 90 1.35 16.48 1.91
C VAL A 90 2.31 16.58 0.74
N SER A 91 2.02 15.81 -0.30
CA SER A 91 2.62 15.95 -1.63
C SER A 91 1.52 16.26 -2.64
N VAL A 92 1.83 17.06 -3.66
CA VAL A 92 0.85 17.53 -4.65
C VAL A 92 1.23 17.02 -6.02
N THR A 93 0.23 16.61 -6.80
CA THR A 93 0.43 16.13 -8.17
C THR A 93 -0.62 16.72 -9.12
N ASP A 94 -0.21 16.94 -10.38
CA ASP A 94 -1.10 17.37 -11.46
C ASP A 94 -1.48 16.22 -12.41
N ASP A 95 -0.69 15.14 -12.41
CA ASP A 95 -0.77 14.03 -13.36
C ASP A 95 -0.95 12.64 -12.71
N LEU A 96 -0.96 12.57 -11.38
CA LEU A 96 -1.02 11.33 -10.59
C LEU A 96 0.23 10.43 -10.70
N VAL A 97 1.32 10.95 -11.27
CA VAL A 97 2.59 10.24 -11.47
C VAL A 97 3.74 10.97 -10.79
N ALA A 98 3.92 12.24 -11.10
CA ALA A 98 4.94 13.06 -10.47
C ALA A 98 4.37 13.74 -9.22
N PHE A 99 4.93 13.41 -8.07
CA PHE A 99 4.57 14.00 -6.79
C PHE A 99 5.64 15.01 -6.35
N GLY A 100 5.20 16.18 -5.92
CA GLY A 100 6.11 17.28 -5.52
C GLY A 100 5.49 18.19 -4.47
N GLU A 101 6.12 19.33 -4.23
CA GLU A 101 5.69 20.32 -3.23
C GLU A 101 5.49 19.71 -1.83
N ASN A 102 6.42 18.81 -1.44
CA ASN A 102 6.34 18.16 -0.14
C ASN A 102 6.45 19.16 0.99
N ARG A 103 5.50 19.12 1.93
CA ARG A 103 5.49 19.97 3.12
C ARG A 103 4.70 19.35 4.26
N VAL A 104 4.98 19.79 5.47
CA VAL A 104 4.18 19.44 6.65
C VAL A 104 2.80 20.09 6.52
N ALA A 105 1.74 19.29 6.61
CA ALA A 105 0.35 19.73 6.64
C ALA A 105 -0.17 19.83 8.08
N ILE A 106 -0.07 18.76 8.86
CA ILE A 106 -0.46 18.72 10.26
C ILE A 106 0.74 18.21 11.07
N PRO A 107 1.45 19.10 11.80
CA PRO A 107 2.67 18.71 12.51
C PRO A 107 2.39 17.83 13.72
N LEU A 108 3.37 17.02 14.08
CA LEU A 108 3.46 16.42 15.40
C LEU A 108 3.44 17.53 16.46
N ARG A 109 2.58 17.40 17.48
CA ARG A 109 2.46 18.37 18.58
C ARG A 109 2.76 17.71 19.92
N ASP A 110 3.73 18.24 20.66
CA ASP A 110 3.96 18.00 22.10
C ASP A 110 3.71 16.56 22.58
N SER A 111 4.31 15.57 21.97
CA SER A 111 4.06 14.15 22.26
C SER A 111 2.66 13.62 21.85
N PHE A 112 1.96 14.33 21.01
CA PHE A 112 0.62 13.99 20.52
C PHE A 112 0.70 13.61 19.03
N PRO A 113 0.89 12.34 18.68
CA PRO A 113 0.92 11.92 17.29
C PRO A 113 -0.44 12.16 16.62
N VAL A 114 -0.39 12.47 15.33
CA VAL A 114 -1.57 12.52 14.46
C VAL A 114 -1.50 11.31 13.55
N TRP A 115 -2.35 10.33 13.83
CA TRP A 115 -2.39 9.07 13.11
C TRP A 115 -3.30 9.14 11.89
N THR A 116 -3.52 8.00 11.28
CA THR A 116 -4.28 7.82 10.05
C THR A 116 -5.71 8.37 10.15
N GLY A 117 -6.19 8.87 9.02
CA GLY A 117 -7.53 9.42 8.86
C GLY A 117 -7.87 9.71 7.42
N SER A 118 -8.74 10.68 7.18
CA SER A 118 -9.11 11.09 5.83
C SER A 118 -9.39 12.57 5.70
N ALA A 119 -9.18 13.10 4.50
CA ALA A 119 -9.53 14.46 4.13
C ALA A 119 -10.74 14.46 3.17
N VAL A 120 -11.58 15.48 3.28
CA VAL A 120 -12.68 15.78 2.35
C VAL A 120 -12.74 17.28 2.08
N VAL A 121 -13.30 17.66 0.93
CA VAL A 121 -13.66 19.06 0.65
C VAL A 121 -15.14 19.25 0.95
N ASP A 122 -15.46 20.17 1.88
CA ASP A 122 -16.84 20.48 2.26
C ASP A 122 -17.41 21.58 1.35
N GLU A 123 -17.79 21.21 0.15
CA GLU A 123 -18.34 22.12 -0.86
C GLU A 123 -19.65 22.79 -0.41
N ARG A 124 -20.38 22.13 0.51
CA ARG A 124 -21.69 22.56 1.00
C ARG A 124 -21.63 23.40 2.25
N ASN A 125 -20.43 23.61 2.81
CA ASN A 125 -20.23 24.31 4.08
C ASN A 125 -21.04 23.69 5.24
N THR A 126 -21.17 22.39 5.28
CA THR A 126 -21.91 21.69 6.32
C THR A 126 -21.24 21.83 7.70
N ALA A 127 -19.90 21.85 7.72
CA ALA A 127 -19.11 22.03 8.92
C ALA A 127 -19.05 23.51 9.41
N GLY A 128 -19.48 24.47 8.59
CA GLY A 128 -19.52 25.88 8.96
C GLY A 128 -18.17 26.60 8.90
N PHE A 129 -17.14 26.01 8.27
CA PHE A 129 -15.81 26.63 8.10
C PHE A 129 -15.64 27.37 6.76
N GLY A 130 -16.65 27.40 5.93
CA GLY A 130 -16.70 27.99 4.59
C GLY A 130 -16.82 26.93 3.50
N ALA A 131 -17.58 27.25 2.44
CA ALA A 131 -17.71 26.34 1.27
C ALA A 131 -16.32 26.09 0.63
N GLY A 132 -16.04 24.84 0.29
CA GLY A 132 -14.75 24.43 -0.24
C GLY A 132 -13.64 24.28 0.83
N ALA A 133 -13.96 24.38 2.12
CA ALA A 133 -12.97 24.10 3.16
C ALA A 133 -12.56 22.62 3.14
N ILE A 134 -11.28 22.38 3.32
CA ILE A 134 -10.74 21.03 3.55
C ILE A 134 -11.02 20.66 5.01
N ILE A 135 -11.67 19.54 5.22
CA ILE A 135 -11.92 18.97 6.54
C ILE A 135 -11.17 17.65 6.65
N VAL A 136 -10.41 17.50 7.72
CA VAL A 136 -9.68 16.28 8.06
C VAL A 136 -10.27 15.69 9.32
N LEU A 137 -10.54 14.39 9.32
CA LEU A 137 -10.71 13.60 10.53
C LEU A 137 -9.48 12.71 10.69
N ALA A 138 -8.79 12.82 11.82
CA ALA A 138 -7.59 12.05 12.11
C ALA A 138 -7.66 11.43 13.49
N THR A 139 -7.12 10.23 13.63
CA THR A 139 -7.01 9.53 14.90
C THR A 139 -5.92 10.14 15.76
N GLN A 140 -6.21 10.38 17.04
CA GLN A 140 -5.22 10.76 18.01
C GLN A 140 -5.46 10.07 19.36
N PRO A 141 -4.40 9.67 20.09
CA PRO A 141 -4.53 9.19 21.47
C PRO A 141 -4.74 10.37 22.41
N THR A 142 -5.95 10.57 22.89
CA THR A 142 -6.31 11.66 23.81
C THR A 142 -5.45 11.61 25.08
N GLY A 143 -4.76 12.72 25.38
CA GLY A 143 -3.86 12.80 26.54
C GLY A 143 -2.63 11.88 26.44
N GLY A 144 -2.28 11.42 25.25
CA GLY A 144 -1.16 10.49 25.02
C GLY A 144 -1.44 9.04 25.48
N VAL A 145 -2.68 8.71 25.79
CA VAL A 145 -3.08 7.36 26.23
C VAL A 145 -3.62 6.56 25.04
N ARG A 146 -2.89 5.55 24.58
CA ARG A 146 -3.22 4.77 23.37
C ARG A 146 -4.65 4.23 23.36
N ARG A 147 -5.15 3.70 24.46
CA ARG A 147 -6.53 3.19 24.58
C ARG A 147 -7.61 4.27 24.43
N LYS A 148 -7.23 5.54 24.42
CA LYS A 148 -8.12 6.67 24.17
C LYS A 148 -7.97 7.22 22.77
N GLN A 149 -7.77 6.37 21.79
CA GLN A 149 -7.81 6.78 20.39
C GLN A 149 -9.16 7.39 20.07
N GLU A 150 -9.18 8.63 19.62
CA GLU A 150 -10.39 9.41 19.32
C GLU A 150 -10.20 10.16 18.02
N GLN A 151 -11.29 10.60 17.37
CA GLN A 151 -11.21 11.25 16.07
C GLN A 151 -11.29 12.77 16.26
N TYR A 152 -10.23 13.45 15.87
CA TYR A 152 -10.12 14.90 15.91
C TYR A 152 -10.34 15.49 14.52
N LEU A 153 -11.00 16.65 14.49
CA LEU A 153 -11.24 17.41 13.27
C LEU A 153 -10.18 18.51 13.13
N TYR A 154 -9.63 18.61 11.92
CA TYR A 154 -8.85 19.76 11.46
C TYR A 154 -9.53 20.36 10.24
N TRP A 155 -9.33 21.67 10.03
CA TRP A 155 -9.86 22.33 8.84
C TRP A 155 -8.85 23.32 8.26
N SER A 156 -8.93 23.54 6.94
CA SER A 156 -8.10 24.48 6.19
C SER A 156 -8.91 25.11 5.05
N ARG A 157 -8.57 26.33 4.67
CA ARG A 157 -9.15 27.00 3.49
C ARG A 157 -8.13 27.13 2.34
N ASP A 158 -6.88 26.92 2.63
CA ASP A 158 -5.76 27.13 1.70
C ASP A 158 -4.99 25.83 1.37
N GLY A 159 -5.28 24.74 2.08
CA GLY A 159 -4.56 23.46 1.94
C GLY A 159 -3.13 23.50 2.52
N VAL A 160 -2.79 24.58 3.23
CA VAL A 160 -1.46 24.81 3.81
C VAL A 160 -1.51 24.87 5.33
N SER A 161 -2.44 25.70 5.86
CA SER A 161 -2.58 25.93 7.30
C SER A 161 -3.80 25.19 7.83
N PHE A 162 -3.59 24.25 8.74
CA PHE A 162 -4.66 23.49 9.36
C PHE A 162 -4.90 23.92 10.81
N THR A 163 -6.15 24.14 11.16
CA THR A 163 -6.60 24.49 12.52
C THR A 163 -7.31 23.29 13.13
N GLN A 164 -6.89 22.88 14.32
CA GLN A 164 -7.51 21.79 15.06
C GLN A 164 -8.77 22.27 15.81
N HIS A 165 -9.84 21.48 15.75
CA HIS A 165 -10.96 21.60 16.66
C HIS A 165 -10.52 21.18 18.09
N PRO A 166 -10.91 21.91 19.14
CA PRO A 166 -10.38 21.70 20.48
C PRO A 166 -10.70 20.33 21.08
N ASP A 167 -11.87 19.78 20.76
CA ASP A 167 -12.37 18.51 21.28
C ASP A 167 -12.45 17.46 20.16
N PRO A 168 -12.32 16.15 20.50
CA PRO A 168 -12.61 15.10 19.52
C PRO A 168 -14.07 15.14 19.09
N VAL A 169 -14.30 14.97 17.79
CA VAL A 169 -15.66 14.95 17.22
C VAL A 169 -16.29 13.55 17.27
N ILE A 170 -15.49 12.48 17.35
CA ILE A 170 -15.97 11.12 17.64
C ILE A 170 -15.13 10.57 18.79
N ARG A 171 -15.78 10.38 19.94
CA ARG A 171 -15.13 9.83 21.13
C ARG A 171 -15.12 8.31 21.12
N ASN A 172 -14.06 7.73 21.65
CA ASN A 172 -13.97 6.28 21.84
C ASN A 172 -14.93 5.85 22.96
N PRO A 173 -15.95 5.06 22.67
CA PRO A 173 -16.96 4.69 23.65
C PRO A 173 -16.41 3.83 24.80
N ASN A 174 -15.26 3.16 24.58
CA ASN A 174 -14.69 2.20 25.53
C ASN A 174 -13.36 2.67 26.13
N GLY A 175 -12.80 3.81 25.69
CA GLY A 175 -11.47 4.23 26.06
C GLY A 175 -11.25 4.49 27.54
N ASP A 176 -12.26 4.99 28.25
CA ASP A 176 -12.20 5.29 29.68
C ASP A 176 -12.62 4.11 30.56
N SER A 177 -13.43 3.19 30.06
CA SER A 177 -13.97 2.06 30.81
C SER A 177 -13.11 0.79 30.77
N ALA A 178 -12.16 0.71 29.85
CA ALA A 178 -11.30 -0.45 29.65
C ALA A 178 -10.31 -0.63 30.81
N VAL A 179 -10.40 -1.77 31.50
CA VAL A 179 -9.56 -2.09 32.67
C VAL A 179 -8.81 -3.41 32.56
N THR A 180 -9.36 -4.40 31.84
CA THR A 180 -8.67 -5.66 31.59
C THR A 180 -7.77 -5.56 30.36
N PRO A 181 -6.74 -6.42 30.21
CA PRO A 181 -5.89 -6.42 29.01
C PRO A 181 -6.67 -6.57 27.70
N GLU A 182 -7.71 -7.41 27.68
CA GLU A 182 -8.55 -7.61 26.51
C GLU A 182 -9.42 -6.38 26.21
N GLU A 183 -10.00 -5.75 27.23
CA GLU A 183 -10.76 -4.50 27.04
C GLU A 183 -9.87 -3.37 26.57
N ILE A 184 -8.63 -3.29 27.07
CA ILE A 184 -7.64 -2.28 26.65
C ILE A 184 -7.25 -2.53 25.18
N ASP A 185 -6.95 -3.78 24.79
CA ASP A 185 -6.65 -4.13 23.39
C ASP A 185 -7.80 -3.74 22.47
N ASN A 186 -9.03 -4.10 22.81
CA ASN A 186 -10.21 -3.72 22.02
C ASN A 186 -10.44 -2.20 21.98
N ALA A 187 -10.16 -1.46 23.05
CA ALA A 187 -10.29 -0.01 23.10
C ALA A 187 -9.21 0.71 22.29
N GLU A 188 -8.02 0.12 22.16
CA GLU A 188 -6.93 0.65 21.33
C GLU A 188 -7.24 0.55 19.83
N TRP A 189 -8.23 -0.25 19.42
CA TRP A 189 -8.68 -0.35 18.02
C TRP A 189 -9.91 0.56 17.80
N PHE A 190 -9.67 1.86 17.63
CA PHE A 190 -10.69 2.85 17.30
C PHE A 190 -10.06 3.94 16.44
N ARG A 191 -9.73 3.60 15.19
CA ARG A 191 -8.85 4.41 14.37
C ARG A 191 -9.16 4.42 12.90
N ASP A 192 -8.45 5.27 12.17
CA ASP A 192 -8.41 5.40 10.72
C ASP A 192 -9.77 5.79 10.12
N PRO A 193 -10.36 6.94 10.54
CA PRO A 193 -11.68 7.33 10.08
C PRO A 193 -11.70 7.60 8.58
N LYS A 194 -12.54 6.86 7.84
CA LYS A 194 -12.83 7.14 6.43
C LYS A 194 -14.12 7.93 6.32
N VAL A 195 -14.03 9.14 5.79
CA VAL A 195 -15.17 10.04 5.61
C VAL A 195 -15.57 10.12 4.14
N VAL A 196 -16.85 9.95 3.86
CA VAL A 196 -17.44 10.10 2.52
C VAL A 196 -18.79 10.82 2.58
N TRP A 197 -19.19 11.44 1.48
CA TRP A 197 -20.51 12.03 1.34
C TRP A 197 -21.47 11.01 0.71
N ASP A 198 -22.61 10.78 1.33
CA ASP A 198 -23.75 10.03 0.80
C ASP A 198 -24.73 11.02 0.14
N GLU A 199 -24.62 11.16 -1.15
CA GLU A 199 -25.42 12.12 -1.92
C GLU A 199 -26.92 11.82 -1.84
N ALA A 200 -27.27 10.54 -1.91
CA ALA A 200 -28.67 10.10 -1.91
C ALA A 200 -29.41 10.49 -0.63
N ARG A 201 -28.69 10.62 0.50
CA ARG A 201 -29.26 10.91 1.82
C ARG A 201 -28.80 12.24 2.39
N SER A 202 -27.97 12.98 1.65
CA SER A 202 -27.45 14.29 2.06
C SER A 202 -26.80 14.24 3.45
N GLN A 203 -25.94 13.25 3.68
CA GLN A 203 -25.24 13.04 4.95
C GLN A 203 -23.78 12.63 4.74
N TRP A 204 -22.96 12.90 5.73
CA TRP A 204 -21.62 12.35 5.84
C TRP A 204 -21.66 10.98 6.50
N VAL A 205 -20.87 10.06 5.99
CA VAL A 205 -20.64 8.73 6.59
C VAL A 205 -19.19 8.64 7.01
N CYS A 206 -18.94 8.13 8.21
CA CYS A 206 -17.59 7.85 8.72
C CYS A 206 -17.50 6.38 9.11
N VAL A 207 -16.51 5.67 8.54
CA VAL A 207 -16.19 4.29 8.89
C VAL A 207 -14.89 4.28 9.69
N ILE A 208 -14.89 3.58 10.83
CA ILE A 208 -13.76 3.52 11.78
C ILE A 208 -13.34 2.07 11.96
N GLY A 209 -12.03 1.82 11.86
CA GLY A 209 -11.41 0.53 12.08
C GLY A 209 -11.48 0.07 13.52
N ARG A 210 -11.87 -1.20 13.73
CA ARG A 210 -11.91 -1.89 15.01
C ARG A 210 -11.23 -3.25 14.90
N ARG A 211 -10.95 -3.87 16.04
CA ARG A 211 -10.25 -5.17 16.09
C ARG A 211 -10.91 -6.25 15.22
N LYS A 212 -12.25 -6.35 15.22
CA LYS A 212 -12.99 -7.43 14.54
C LYS A 212 -14.16 -6.95 13.68
N TYR A 213 -14.42 -5.67 13.64
CA TYR A 213 -15.53 -5.09 12.89
C TYR A 213 -15.21 -3.65 12.49
N LEU A 214 -16.00 -3.09 11.60
CA LEU A 214 -15.96 -1.67 11.27
C LEU A 214 -17.15 -0.97 11.91
N SER A 215 -16.92 0.15 12.61
CA SER A 215 -18.00 0.98 13.18
C SER A 215 -18.39 2.07 12.20
N ILE A 216 -19.69 2.25 11.96
CA ILE A 216 -20.22 3.22 11.01
C ILE A 216 -20.98 4.31 11.75
N TYR A 217 -20.65 5.55 11.42
CA TYR A 217 -21.23 6.77 11.97
C TYR A 217 -21.78 7.64 10.85
N VAL A 218 -22.80 8.45 11.14
CA VAL A 218 -23.35 9.44 10.21
C VAL A 218 -23.38 10.83 10.84
N SER A 219 -23.30 11.86 10.02
CA SER A 219 -23.34 13.26 10.45
C SER A 219 -23.95 14.16 9.37
N GLY A 220 -24.68 15.19 9.80
CA GLY A 220 -25.12 16.26 8.90
C GLY A 220 -24.11 17.41 8.77
N ASN A 221 -23.06 17.46 9.59
CA ASN A 221 -22.20 18.64 9.72
C ASN A 221 -20.72 18.36 10.03
N LEU A 222 -20.26 17.10 9.89
CA LEU A 222 -18.87 16.68 10.15
C LEU A 222 -18.38 16.86 11.60
N ARG A 223 -19.17 17.43 12.49
CA ARG A 223 -18.81 17.72 13.88
C ARG A 223 -19.60 16.86 14.87
N ASP A 224 -20.88 16.67 14.60
CA ASP A 224 -21.78 15.90 15.44
C ASP A 224 -22.06 14.57 14.76
N TRP A 225 -21.54 13.49 15.32
CA TRP A 225 -21.60 12.16 14.74
C TRP A 225 -22.48 11.22 15.57
N SER A 226 -23.29 10.43 14.91
CA SER A 226 -24.13 9.39 15.51
C SER A 226 -23.68 8.02 15.02
N TRP A 227 -23.41 7.10 15.93
CA TRP A 227 -23.22 5.69 15.58
C TRP A 227 -24.52 5.11 15.04
N VAL A 228 -24.45 4.33 13.96
CA VAL A 228 -25.62 3.72 13.32
C VAL A 228 -25.53 2.20 13.25
N SER A 229 -24.35 1.63 12.95
CA SER A 229 -24.17 0.18 12.86
C SER A 229 -22.70 -0.22 12.94
N ASN A 230 -22.48 -1.52 13.02
CA ASN A 230 -21.20 -2.15 12.76
C ASN A 230 -21.34 -3.07 11.54
N PHE A 231 -20.23 -3.24 10.80
CA PHE A 231 -20.06 -4.32 9.86
C PHE A 231 -19.12 -5.37 10.47
N ASP A 232 -19.63 -6.56 10.67
CA ASP A 232 -18.91 -7.71 11.23
C ASP A 232 -18.89 -8.84 10.19
N TYR A 233 -17.73 -9.12 9.59
CA TYR A 233 -17.58 -10.19 8.63
C TYR A 233 -17.51 -11.59 9.29
N LEU A 234 -17.30 -11.65 10.61
CA LEU A 234 -17.25 -12.88 11.40
C LEU A 234 -18.64 -13.43 11.74
N GLU A 235 -19.70 -12.66 11.45
CA GLU A 235 -21.06 -13.19 11.51
C GLU A 235 -21.12 -14.51 10.72
N ASN A 236 -21.70 -15.56 11.32
CA ASN A 236 -21.81 -16.92 10.76
C ASN A 236 -20.51 -17.77 10.79
N GLY A 237 -19.52 -17.43 11.60
CA GLY A 237 -18.39 -18.30 11.89
C GLY A 237 -17.27 -18.30 10.85
N ALA A 238 -17.11 -17.21 10.13
CA ALA A 238 -15.95 -17.00 9.26
C ALA A 238 -14.63 -17.02 10.06
N ALA A 239 -13.52 -17.32 9.40
CA ALA A 239 -12.20 -17.25 10.00
C ALA A 239 -11.85 -15.80 10.38
N ASP A 240 -11.21 -15.60 11.54
CA ASP A 240 -10.65 -14.31 11.93
C ASP A 240 -9.44 -13.98 11.03
N LEU A 241 -9.56 -12.92 10.25
CA LEU A 241 -8.55 -12.46 9.30
C LEU A 241 -7.73 -11.29 9.85
N GLY A 242 -7.67 -11.14 11.16
CA GLY A 242 -6.91 -10.10 11.83
C GLY A 242 -7.68 -8.80 12.07
N GLY A 243 -6.96 -7.75 12.50
CA GLY A 243 -7.53 -6.44 12.74
C GLY A 243 -7.89 -5.72 11.44
N MET A 244 -8.89 -4.85 11.50
CA MET A 244 -9.35 -4.06 10.36
C MET A 244 -8.85 -2.62 10.51
N GLU A 245 -7.84 -2.26 9.72
CA GLU A 245 -7.24 -0.92 9.70
C GLU A 245 -7.54 -0.20 8.38
N CYS A 246 -7.38 1.11 8.38
CA CYS A 246 -7.48 1.95 7.19
C CYS A 246 -8.73 1.61 6.35
N PRO A 247 -9.94 1.69 6.92
CA PRO A 247 -11.15 1.34 6.19
C PRO A 247 -11.33 2.22 4.97
N ASP A 248 -12.01 1.68 3.96
CA ASP A 248 -12.47 2.45 2.81
C ASP A 248 -13.97 2.22 2.59
N PHE A 249 -14.65 3.24 2.09
CA PHE A 249 -16.08 3.17 1.83
C PHE A 249 -16.47 4.09 0.67
N PHE A 250 -17.12 3.56 -0.36
CA PHE A 250 -17.48 4.34 -1.52
C PHE A 250 -18.55 3.67 -2.38
N GLN A 251 -19.21 4.49 -3.20
CA GLN A 251 -20.12 4.05 -4.25
C GLN A 251 -19.39 4.02 -5.59
N ILE A 252 -19.71 3.03 -6.44
CA ILE A 252 -19.15 2.89 -7.79
C ILE A 252 -20.17 2.20 -8.71
N THR A 253 -20.22 2.63 -9.97
CA THR A 253 -21.04 2.03 -11.01
C THR A 253 -20.22 1.00 -11.78
N ALA A 254 -20.77 -0.21 -11.91
CA ALA A 254 -20.15 -1.31 -12.63
C ALA A 254 -20.30 -1.17 -14.15
N ASP A 255 -19.59 -2.04 -14.89
CA ASP A 255 -19.62 -2.10 -16.35
C ASP A 255 -21.00 -2.46 -16.94
N ASP A 256 -21.88 -3.11 -16.17
CA ASP A 256 -23.27 -3.40 -16.55
C ASP A 256 -24.25 -2.27 -16.23
N GLY A 257 -23.76 -1.14 -15.69
CA GLY A 257 -24.55 0.04 -15.32
C GLY A 257 -25.20 -0.04 -13.94
N SER A 258 -25.03 -1.13 -13.19
CA SER A 258 -25.49 -1.23 -11.81
C SER A 258 -24.56 -0.49 -10.86
N THR A 259 -25.11 0.13 -9.82
CA THR A 259 -24.36 0.90 -8.84
C THR A 259 -24.34 0.18 -7.51
N HIS A 260 -23.14 0.02 -6.94
CA HIS A 260 -22.90 -0.70 -5.69
C HIS A 260 -22.09 0.13 -4.72
N TRP A 261 -22.18 -0.23 -3.45
CA TRP A 261 -21.27 0.24 -2.42
C TRP A 261 -20.15 -0.78 -2.21
N VAL A 262 -18.96 -0.28 -1.96
CA VAL A 262 -17.79 -1.07 -1.59
C VAL A 262 -17.37 -0.66 -0.19
N LEU A 263 -17.23 -1.64 0.69
CA LEU A 263 -16.64 -1.50 2.01
C LEU A 263 -15.32 -2.28 2.02
N ALA A 264 -14.27 -1.70 2.56
CA ALA A 264 -12.96 -2.32 2.56
C ALA A 264 -12.17 -2.00 3.83
N ALA A 265 -11.12 -2.77 4.08
CA ALA A 265 -10.12 -2.51 5.11
C ALA A 265 -8.79 -3.18 4.76
N SER A 266 -7.69 -2.65 5.26
CA SER A 266 -6.41 -3.35 5.28
C SER A 266 -6.42 -4.38 6.40
N MET A 267 -6.07 -5.64 6.08
CA MET A 267 -6.20 -6.77 7.00
C MET A 267 -4.94 -7.62 7.00
N ASP A 268 -4.56 -8.15 8.15
CA ASP A 268 -3.48 -9.13 8.30
C ASP A 268 -4.06 -10.55 8.31
N ALA A 269 -4.26 -11.13 7.13
CA ALA A 269 -4.79 -12.48 7.00
C ALA A 269 -3.71 -13.56 6.81
N TYR A 270 -2.46 -13.27 7.09
CA TYR A 270 -1.31 -14.17 6.90
C TYR A 270 -1.50 -15.52 7.59
N ALA A 271 -1.98 -15.54 8.82
CA ALA A 271 -2.22 -16.79 9.57
C ALA A 271 -3.23 -17.73 8.88
N SER A 272 -4.07 -17.21 8.00
CA SER A 272 -5.05 -17.95 7.19
C SER A 272 -4.54 -18.28 5.78
N GLY A 273 -3.26 -18.00 5.47
CA GLY A 273 -2.69 -18.18 4.14
C GLY A 273 -3.24 -17.21 3.09
N LEU A 274 -3.72 -16.06 3.53
CA LEU A 274 -4.30 -14.99 2.71
C LEU A 274 -3.43 -13.72 2.79
N PRO A 275 -3.65 -12.73 1.91
CA PRO A 275 -2.83 -11.52 1.87
C PRO A 275 -2.87 -10.68 3.16
N MET A 276 -1.89 -9.76 3.26
CA MET A 276 -1.82 -8.70 4.26
C MET A 276 -2.03 -7.34 3.57
N THR A 277 -3.15 -7.19 2.87
CA THR A 277 -3.41 -6.04 2.02
C THR A 277 -4.87 -5.58 2.15
N TYR A 278 -5.40 -4.98 1.11
CA TYR A 278 -6.73 -4.41 1.02
C TYR A 278 -7.77 -5.51 0.71
N ALA A 279 -8.53 -5.88 1.72
CA ALA A 279 -9.71 -6.74 1.60
C ALA A 279 -10.96 -5.90 1.36
N TYR A 280 -11.91 -6.37 0.52
CA TYR A 280 -13.12 -5.62 0.24
C TYR A 280 -14.35 -6.51 0.06
N TRP A 281 -15.52 -5.88 0.27
CA TRP A 281 -16.85 -6.44 0.07
C TRP A 281 -17.66 -5.51 -0.85
N VAL A 282 -18.39 -6.09 -1.79
CA VAL A 282 -19.35 -5.36 -2.62
C VAL A 282 -20.76 -5.62 -2.07
N GLY A 283 -21.56 -4.56 -1.96
CA GLY A 283 -22.88 -4.67 -1.34
C GLY A 283 -23.70 -3.40 -1.48
N ASP A 284 -24.63 -3.22 -0.54
CA ASP A 284 -25.59 -2.14 -0.52
C ASP A 284 -25.49 -1.32 0.78
N TRP A 285 -25.78 -0.04 0.70
CA TRP A 285 -25.86 0.87 1.83
C TRP A 285 -27.25 1.51 1.90
N ASP A 286 -27.96 1.32 3.01
CA ASP A 286 -29.32 1.84 3.19
C ASP A 286 -29.39 3.23 3.84
N GLY A 287 -28.22 3.79 4.23
CA GLY A 287 -28.09 5.05 4.97
C GLY A 287 -27.74 4.85 6.44
N THR A 288 -27.84 3.62 6.93
CA THR A 288 -27.55 3.25 8.32
C THR A 288 -26.73 1.96 8.43
N ARG A 289 -26.86 1.05 7.47
CA ARG A 289 -26.21 -0.27 7.48
C ARG A 289 -25.67 -0.63 6.09
N PHE A 290 -24.45 -1.14 6.05
CA PHE A 290 -23.92 -1.84 4.89
C PHE A 290 -24.25 -3.33 4.98
N THR A 291 -24.70 -3.90 3.86
CA THR A 291 -25.04 -5.32 3.73
C THR A 291 -24.38 -5.91 2.49
N THR A 292 -23.98 -7.17 2.57
CA THR A 292 -23.42 -7.92 1.45
C THR A 292 -23.95 -9.35 1.45
N ASN A 293 -24.05 -9.94 0.27
CA ASN A 293 -24.47 -11.34 0.11
C ASN A 293 -23.32 -12.33 0.37
N ASN A 294 -22.10 -11.85 0.49
CA ASN A 294 -20.93 -12.69 0.77
C ASN A 294 -20.01 -12.00 1.79
N LEU A 295 -19.86 -12.61 2.96
CA LEU A 295 -18.96 -12.12 4.01
C LEU A 295 -17.50 -12.53 3.81
N VAL A 296 -17.19 -13.42 2.84
CA VAL A 296 -15.81 -13.73 2.46
C VAL A 296 -15.28 -12.55 1.64
N PRO A 297 -14.19 -11.89 2.06
CA PRO A 297 -13.66 -10.75 1.34
C PRO A 297 -13.00 -11.17 0.02
N GLN A 298 -12.97 -10.22 -0.91
CA GLN A 298 -12.08 -10.25 -2.06
C GLN A 298 -10.83 -9.42 -1.75
N TRP A 299 -9.75 -9.66 -2.49
CA TRP A 299 -8.47 -8.99 -2.28
C TRP A 299 -8.11 -8.19 -3.53
N LEU A 300 -7.77 -6.90 -3.35
CA LEU A 300 -7.39 -6.03 -4.46
C LEU A 300 -5.92 -6.19 -4.84
N ASP A 301 -5.08 -6.60 -3.91
CA ASP A 301 -3.67 -6.93 -4.14
C ASP A 301 -3.30 -8.20 -3.37
N TRP A 302 -2.60 -9.12 -4.01
CA TRP A 302 -2.17 -10.40 -3.47
C TRP A 302 -0.68 -10.43 -3.09
N GLY A 303 0.01 -9.29 -3.25
CA GLY A 303 1.39 -9.13 -2.81
C GLY A 303 1.52 -9.01 -1.30
N TRP A 304 2.73 -8.77 -0.84
CA TRP A 304 3.01 -8.50 0.58
C TRP A 304 2.94 -6.99 0.90
N ASP A 305 3.06 -6.13 -0.12
CA ASP A 305 3.34 -4.71 0.05
C ASP A 305 2.34 -3.82 -0.67
N TRP A 306 1.12 -3.79 -0.17
CA TRP A 306 0.07 -2.83 -0.58
C TRP A 306 -0.93 -2.60 0.56
N TYR A 307 -0.42 -2.08 1.68
CA TYR A 307 -1.17 -1.87 2.92
C TYR A 307 -1.68 -0.42 3.03
N ALA A 308 -2.62 -0.17 3.96
CA ALA A 308 -3.21 1.14 4.23
C ALA A 308 -3.66 1.88 2.96
N ALA A 309 -4.19 1.14 2.00
CA ALA A 309 -4.56 1.70 0.71
C ALA A 309 -5.78 2.61 0.83
N VAL A 310 -5.76 3.69 0.06
CA VAL A 310 -6.81 4.71 0.02
C VAL A 310 -7.33 4.89 -1.38
N THR A 311 -8.62 5.22 -1.50
CA THR A 311 -9.23 5.51 -2.79
C THR A 311 -9.92 6.87 -2.81
N TRP A 312 -9.98 7.48 -4.00
CA TRP A 312 -10.73 8.72 -4.27
C TRP A 312 -11.31 8.68 -5.69
N PRO A 313 -12.43 9.39 -5.95
CA PRO A 313 -13.03 9.38 -7.29
C PRO A 313 -12.06 9.96 -8.32
N SER A 314 -12.07 9.43 -9.54
CA SER A 314 -11.38 10.05 -10.67
C SER A 314 -12.13 11.33 -11.09
N SER A 315 -11.42 12.43 -11.30
CA SER A 315 -12.02 13.67 -11.79
C SER A 315 -12.60 13.55 -13.21
N GLN A 316 -12.14 12.59 -13.99
CA GLN A 316 -12.59 12.37 -15.37
C GLN A 316 -13.85 11.51 -15.48
N ASP A 317 -14.03 10.55 -14.54
CA ASP A 317 -15.15 9.61 -14.55
C ASP A 317 -15.45 9.15 -13.12
N PRO A 318 -15.99 10.04 -12.26
CA PRO A 318 -16.09 9.80 -10.82
C PRO A 318 -17.05 8.67 -10.44
N ASP A 319 -17.99 8.34 -11.32
CA ASP A 319 -19.02 7.32 -11.07
C ASP A 319 -18.50 5.90 -11.36
N HIS A 320 -17.60 5.74 -12.35
CA HIS A 320 -17.12 4.42 -12.79
C HIS A 320 -15.65 4.14 -12.45
N VAL A 321 -14.89 5.18 -12.10
CA VAL A 321 -13.44 5.06 -11.87
C VAL A 321 -13.05 5.68 -10.56
N ARG A 322 -12.30 4.93 -9.76
CA ARG A 322 -11.61 5.47 -8.59
C ARG A 322 -10.11 5.35 -8.78
N ASN A 323 -9.39 6.35 -8.34
CA ASN A 323 -7.96 6.24 -8.17
C ASN A 323 -7.66 5.54 -6.84
N ALA A 324 -6.55 4.82 -6.77
CA ALA A 324 -6.09 4.13 -5.56
C ALA A 324 -4.59 4.24 -5.40
N LEU A 325 -4.14 4.25 -4.16
CA LEU A 325 -2.74 4.30 -3.79
C LEU A 325 -2.54 3.52 -2.48
N GLY A 326 -1.50 2.68 -2.40
CA GLY A 326 -1.21 1.89 -1.21
C GLY A 326 0.24 2.07 -0.75
N TRP A 327 0.47 1.95 0.54
CA TRP A 327 1.79 1.90 1.13
C TRP A 327 2.46 0.58 0.76
N MET A 328 3.62 0.67 0.07
CA MET A 328 4.37 -0.53 -0.33
C MET A 328 5.20 -1.06 0.83
N ASN A 329 4.52 -1.55 1.84
CA ASN A 329 5.11 -2.17 3.03
C ASN A 329 4.04 -2.97 3.76
N ASN A 330 4.39 -3.61 4.88
CA ASN A 330 3.45 -4.16 5.86
C ASN A 330 4.07 -4.22 7.26
N TRP A 331 3.23 -4.33 8.28
CA TRP A 331 3.64 -4.27 9.67
C TRP A 331 4.52 -5.44 10.14
N LYS A 332 4.67 -6.53 9.37
CA LYS A 332 5.54 -7.66 9.75
C LYS A 332 7.03 -7.31 9.68
N TYR A 333 7.39 -6.34 8.82
CA TYR A 333 8.79 -5.92 8.65
C TYR A 333 8.98 -4.40 8.48
N ALA A 334 7.93 -3.62 8.57
CA ALA A 334 8.03 -2.15 8.42
C ALA A 334 8.98 -1.48 9.41
N ALA A 335 9.20 -2.11 10.58
CA ALA A 335 10.12 -1.61 11.60
C ALA A 335 11.61 -1.91 11.31
N ARG A 336 11.97 -2.34 10.12
CA ARG A 336 13.36 -2.61 9.73
C ARG A 336 13.97 -1.40 9.03
N ASP A 337 15.27 -1.21 9.24
CA ASP A 337 16.06 -0.33 8.38
C ASP A 337 16.10 -0.93 6.98
N VAL A 338 16.03 -0.08 5.97
CA VAL A 338 16.03 -0.45 4.57
C VAL A 338 17.23 0.17 3.86
N PRO A 339 17.65 -0.34 2.68
CA PRO A 339 18.80 0.22 1.97
C PRO A 339 18.72 1.72 1.69
N THR A 340 17.52 2.26 1.46
CA THR A 340 17.31 3.70 1.22
C THR A 340 17.53 4.60 2.44
N ASP A 341 17.49 4.05 3.66
CA ASP A 341 17.90 4.81 4.86
C ASP A 341 19.36 5.29 4.74
N VAL A 342 20.21 4.43 4.16
CA VAL A 342 21.64 4.72 4.01
C VAL A 342 21.95 5.47 2.71
N THR A 343 21.31 5.09 1.60
CA THR A 343 21.63 5.66 0.29
C THR A 343 20.97 7.01 0.04
N ASP A 344 19.76 7.21 0.59
CA ASP A 344 18.88 8.32 0.22
C ASP A 344 18.27 9.06 1.42
N GLY A 345 18.47 8.56 2.64
CA GLY A 345 17.99 9.18 3.88
C GLY A 345 16.48 9.06 4.10
N TYR A 346 15.82 8.04 3.53
CA TYR A 346 14.40 7.82 3.73
C TYR A 346 14.02 6.34 3.74
N ASN A 347 12.85 6.04 4.29
CA ASN A 347 12.23 4.72 4.35
C ASN A 347 10.75 4.84 3.99
N GLY A 348 10.27 3.98 3.10
CA GLY A 348 8.89 3.91 2.65
C GLY A 348 8.67 4.46 1.24
N GLN A 349 7.67 3.90 0.58
CA GLN A 349 7.26 4.20 -0.79
C GLN A 349 5.77 3.95 -0.92
N MET A 350 5.08 4.72 -1.74
CA MET A 350 3.74 4.40 -2.22
C MET A 350 3.80 3.60 -3.52
N SER A 351 2.77 2.81 -3.82
CA SER A 351 2.57 2.18 -5.12
C SER A 351 2.42 3.25 -6.22
N VAL A 352 2.43 2.85 -7.49
CA VAL A 352 1.90 3.76 -8.50
C VAL A 352 0.42 4.03 -8.23
N VAL A 353 -0.09 5.19 -8.67
CA VAL A 353 -1.53 5.43 -8.64
C VAL A 353 -2.20 4.48 -9.61
N ARG A 354 -3.24 3.80 -9.13
CA ARG A 354 -4.03 2.83 -9.90
C ARG A 354 -5.42 3.37 -10.16
N GLN A 355 -6.02 2.99 -11.28
CA GLN A 355 -7.45 3.13 -11.52
C GLN A 355 -8.16 1.83 -11.17
N ILE A 356 -9.21 1.93 -10.37
CA ILE A 356 -10.08 0.83 -9.98
C ILE A 356 -11.40 0.97 -10.71
N ARG A 357 -11.91 -0.13 -11.28
CA ARG A 357 -13.22 -0.24 -11.92
C ARG A 357 -13.96 -1.45 -11.35
N LEU A 358 -15.25 -1.35 -11.19
CA LEU A 358 -16.10 -2.47 -10.79
C LEU A 358 -16.60 -3.20 -12.03
N MET A 359 -16.37 -4.51 -12.07
CA MET A 359 -16.73 -5.37 -13.19
C MET A 359 -17.63 -6.51 -12.74
N ARG A 360 -18.70 -6.78 -13.49
CA ARG A 360 -19.51 -7.97 -13.27
C ARG A 360 -18.79 -9.21 -13.80
N GLN A 361 -18.69 -10.22 -12.95
CA GLN A 361 -18.06 -11.49 -13.30
C GLN A 361 -19.07 -12.47 -13.93
N PRO A 362 -18.64 -13.47 -14.69
CA PRO A 362 -19.54 -14.46 -15.34
C PRO A 362 -20.44 -15.22 -14.37
N ASP A 363 -20.01 -15.41 -13.12
CA ASP A 363 -20.77 -16.05 -12.05
C ASP A 363 -21.83 -15.12 -11.40
N GLY A 364 -21.88 -13.86 -11.83
CA GLY A 364 -22.79 -12.85 -11.34
C GLY A 364 -22.29 -12.03 -10.15
N TRP A 365 -21.08 -12.30 -9.63
CA TRP A 365 -20.41 -11.46 -8.64
C TRP A 365 -19.81 -10.20 -9.26
N TYR A 366 -19.42 -9.26 -8.42
CA TYR A 366 -18.70 -8.06 -8.82
C TYR A 366 -17.30 -8.06 -8.21
N SER A 367 -16.30 -7.74 -9.03
CA SER A 367 -14.92 -7.64 -8.59
C SER A 367 -14.30 -6.31 -9.05
N LEU A 368 -13.42 -5.77 -8.22
CA LEU A 368 -12.63 -4.58 -8.58
C LEU A 368 -11.44 -5.01 -9.45
N LEU A 369 -11.28 -4.35 -10.59
CA LEU A 369 -10.08 -4.43 -11.41
C LEU A 369 -9.18 -3.25 -11.10
N SER A 370 -7.87 -3.48 -11.12
CA SER A 370 -6.88 -2.48 -10.75
C SER A 370 -5.79 -2.38 -11.83
N THR A 371 -5.64 -1.21 -12.44
CA THR A 371 -4.62 -0.94 -13.46
C THR A 371 -3.87 0.35 -13.16
N PRO A 372 -2.59 0.49 -13.53
CA PRO A 372 -1.90 1.77 -13.41
C PRO A 372 -2.62 2.89 -14.17
N VAL A 373 -2.59 4.11 -13.64
CA VAL A 373 -3.15 5.28 -14.35
C VAL A 373 -2.53 5.41 -15.75
N PRO A 374 -3.31 5.80 -16.78
CA PRO A 374 -2.79 5.93 -18.14
C PRO A 374 -1.59 6.88 -18.25
N ALA A 375 -1.59 7.98 -17.49
CA ALA A 375 -0.53 8.97 -17.46
C ALA A 375 0.86 8.40 -17.09
N LEU A 376 0.92 7.25 -16.42
CA LEU A 376 2.20 6.60 -16.11
C LEU A 376 3.01 6.31 -17.37
N ARG A 377 2.36 5.98 -18.50
CA ARG A 377 3.05 5.72 -19.77
C ARG A 377 3.75 6.95 -20.34
N ASP A 378 3.28 8.14 -20.01
CA ASP A 378 3.89 9.40 -20.43
C ASP A 378 5.21 9.70 -19.68
N ALA A 379 5.36 9.09 -18.48
CA ALA A 379 6.59 9.16 -17.68
C ALA A 379 7.63 8.08 -18.04
N LEU A 380 7.32 7.24 -19.03
CA LEU A 380 8.20 6.18 -19.50
C LEU A 380 8.75 6.52 -20.88
N GLY A 381 9.91 5.96 -21.23
CA GLY A 381 10.54 6.12 -22.53
C GLY A 381 9.81 5.41 -23.67
N ALA A 382 10.32 5.59 -24.87
CA ALA A 382 9.75 4.96 -26.06
C ALA A 382 9.78 3.42 -25.95
N PRO A 383 8.72 2.72 -26.40
CA PRO A 383 8.66 1.27 -26.34
C PRO A 383 9.64 0.62 -27.32
N GLU A 384 10.30 -0.41 -26.84
CA GLU A 384 11.02 -1.39 -27.66
C GLU A 384 10.28 -2.72 -27.61
N THR A 385 10.23 -3.47 -28.70
CA THR A 385 9.36 -4.65 -28.83
C THR A 385 10.03 -5.86 -29.42
N ILE A 386 9.58 -7.05 -28.97
CA ILE A 386 9.84 -8.34 -29.60
C ILE A 386 8.49 -8.97 -29.91
N ALA A 387 8.21 -9.24 -31.19
CA ALA A 387 6.88 -9.70 -31.61
C ALA A 387 6.54 -11.09 -31.05
N ARG A 388 7.48 -12.04 -31.14
CA ARG A 388 7.27 -13.43 -30.70
C ARG A 388 8.59 -14.13 -30.41
N ARG A 389 8.60 -14.96 -29.33
CA ARG A 389 9.72 -15.83 -28.99
C ARG A 389 9.23 -17.12 -28.34
N GLU A 390 9.70 -18.28 -28.84
CA GLU A 390 9.55 -19.56 -28.14
C GLU A 390 10.75 -19.76 -27.21
N VAL A 391 10.48 -20.20 -25.98
CA VAL A 391 11.47 -20.45 -24.91
C VAL A 391 11.20 -21.82 -24.31
N SER A 392 12.26 -22.60 -24.12
CA SER A 392 12.25 -23.94 -23.53
C SER A 392 13.37 -24.13 -22.50
N ASP A 393 13.63 -23.19 -21.69
CA ASP A 393 14.52 -23.08 -20.54
C ASP A 393 14.56 -21.61 -20.15
N ARG A 394 15.60 -20.88 -20.48
CA ARG A 394 15.79 -19.44 -20.16
C ARG A 394 16.32 -18.68 -21.37
N TRP A 395 15.84 -17.47 -21.52
CA TRP A 395 16.30 -16.57 -22.58
C TRP A 395 16.38 -15.13 -22.08
N ALA A 396 17.58 -14.52 -22.16
CA ALA A 396 17.78 -13.14 -21.75
C ALA A 396 17.23 -12.16 -22.81
N LEU A 397 16.44 -11.19 -22.37
CA LEU A 397 16.02 -10.07 -23.18
C LEU A 397 17.22 -9.17 -23.53
N PRO A 398 17.19 -8.46 -24.66
CA PRO A 398 18.30 -7.57 -25.05
C PRO A 398 18.38 -6.32 -24.17
N TRP A 399 17.32 -6.01 -23.43
CA TRP A 399 17.20 -4.83 -22.59
C TRP A 399 17.74 -5.06 -21.18
N LYS A 400 18.15 -3.97 -20.55
CA LYS A 400 18.67 -3.96 -19.19
C LYS A 400 18.16 -2.72 -18.44
N GLY A 401 17.92 -2.86 -17.15
CA GLY A 401 17.51 -1.74 -16.31
C GLY A 401 17.01 -2.18 -14.94
N ARG A 402 16.81 -1.21 -14.04
CA ARG A 402 16.23 -1.39 -12.72
C ARG A 402 14.95 -0.57 -12.53
N ALA A 403 14.57 0.24 -13.53
CA ALA A 403 13.32 0.99 -13.55
C ALA A 403 12.74 0.97 -14.98
N TYR A 404 11.59 0.29 -15.16
CA TYR A 404 10.95 0.10 -16.47
C TYR A 404 9.55 -0.50 -16.32
N GLU A 405 8.77 -0.43 -17.40
CA GLU A 405 7.58 -1.27 -17.63
C GLU A 405 7.95 -2.40 -18.60
N LEU A 406 7.51 -3.62 -18.26
CA LEU A 406 7.56 -4.77 -19.15
C LEU A 406 6.15 -5.34 -19.32
N GLU A 407 5.66 -5.43 -20.56
CA GLU A 407 4.33 -5.94 -20.88
C GLU A 407 4.48 -7.10 -21.88
N LEU A 408 3.79 -8.22 -21.65
CA LEU A 408 3.93 -9.40 -22.49
C LEU A 408 2.77 -10.40 -22.32
N ASP A 409 2.58 -11.21 -23.34
CA ASP A 409 1.71 -12.37 -23.35
C ASP A 409 2.53 -13.65 -23.26
N ILE A 410 2.06 -14.63 -22.46
CA ILE A 410 2.65 -15.97 -22.33
C ILE A 410 1.60 -17.00 -22.66
N GLU A 411 1.89 -17.85 -23.64
CA GLU A 411 1.09 -19.04 -23.99
C GLU A 411 1.93 -20.30 -23.80
N TRP A 412 1.37 -21.33 -23.17
CA TRP A 412 2.06 -22.61 -22.95
C TRP A 412 1.11 -23.80 -23.09
N SER A 413 1.67 -24.96 -23.45
CA SER A 413 0.91 -26.19 -23.55
C SER A 413 1.51 -27.32 -22.71
N THR A 414 2.82 -27.36 -22.58
CA THR A 414 3.56 -28.45 -21.93
C THR A 414 4.39 -28.00 -20.74
N ALA A 415 4.81 -26.74 -20.69
CA ALA A 415 5.60 -26.24 -19.57
C ALA A 415 4.82 -26.25 -18.25
N ASN A 416 5.50 -26.55 -17.17
CA ASN A 416 4.94 -26.55 -15.81
C ASN A 416 5.07 -25.21 -15.13
N ASN A 417 6.16 -24.47 -15.41
CA ASN A 417 6.43 -23.17 -14.82
C ASN A 417 6.90 -22.21 -15.92
N VAL A 418 6.19 -21.11 -16.09
CA VAL A 418 6.46 -20.11 -17.12
C VAL A 418 6.46 -18.70 -16.52
N GLY A 419 7.34 -17.84 -17.01
CA GLY A 419 7.35 -16.48 -16.50
C GLY A 419 8.57 -15.64 -16.90
N VAL A 420 8.85 -14.64 -16.06
CA VAL A 420 9.90 -13.65 -16.23
C VAL A 420 10.71 -13.53 -14.94
N SER A 421 12.03 -13.56 -15.05
CA SER A 421 12.92 -13.16 -13.97
C SER A 421 13.39 -11.72 -14.22
N VAL A 422 13.19 -10.84 -13.26
CA VAL A 422 13.60 -9.43 -13.30
C VAL A 422 14.70 -9.16 -12.27
N GLY A 423 15.46 -8.07 -12.44
CA GLY A 423 16.55 -7.74 -11.53
C GLY A 423 17.58 -8.87 -11.43
N CYS A 424 17.89 -9.53 -12.55
CA CYS A 424 18.87 -10.61 -12.53
C CYS A 424 20.28 -10.04 -12.59
N THR A 425 21.19 -10.62 -11.79
CA THR A 425 22.63 -10.46 -12.01
C THR A 425 23.06 -11.16 -13.31
N PRO A 426 24.21 -10.81 -13.91
CA PRO A 426 24.73 -11.50 -15.09
C PRO A 426 24.90 -13.01 -14.92
N ASP A 427 25.32 -13.46 -13.75
CA ASP A 427 25.53 -14.87 -13.37
C ASP A 427 24.26 -15.54 -12.82
N ASP A 428 23.16 -14.78 -12.71
CA ASP A 428 21.87 -15.23 -12.21
C ASP A 428 21.82 -15.63 -10.72
N SER A 429 22.81 -15.23 -9.97
CA SER A 429 22.87 -15.50 -8.52
C SER A 429 21.79 -14.73 -7.73
N ARG A 430 21.32 -13.60 -8.25
CA ARG A 430 20.21 -12.81 -7.72
C ARG A 430 19.16 -12.56 -8.81
N HIS A 431 17.89 -12.66 -8.44
CA HIS A 431 16.76 -12.34 -9.33
C HIS A 431 15.43 -12.34 -8.55
N THR A 432 14.38 -11.80 -9.15
CA THR A 432 12.99 -11.94 -8.69
C THR A 432 12.21 -12.64 -9.78
N ASN A 433 11.55 -13.76 -9.44
CA ASN A 433 10.73 -14.53 -10.38
C ASN A 433 9.28 -14.10 -10.33
N ILE A 434 8.69 -13.93 -11.51
CA ILE A 434 7.27 -13.63 -11.72
C ILE A 434 6.74 -14.67 -12.70
N GLY A 435 5.78 -15.48 -12.30
CA GLY A 435 5.35 -16.55 -13.18
C GLY A 435 4.06 -17.23 -12.81
N VAL A 436 3.77 -18.28 -13.56
CA VAL A 436 2.62 -19.17 -13.35
C VAL A 436 3.11 -20.57 -13.09
N PHE A 437 2.66 -21.15 -11.96
CA PHE A 437 2.97 -22.50 -11.54
C PHE A 437 1.81 -23.06 -10.72
N ASP A 438 1.42 -24.31 -10.97
CA ASP A 438 0.43 -25.07 -10.21
C ASP A 438 -0.89 -24.31 -9.91
N GLY A 439 -1.47 -23.67 -10.94
CA GLY A 439 -2.73 -22.92 -10.82
C GLY A 439 -2.63 -21.61 -10.05
N LYS A 440 -1.43 -21.07 -9.92
CA LYS A 440 -1.16 -19.79 -9.25
C LYS A 440 -0.29 -18.91 -10.11
N VAL A 441 -0.54 -17.61 -10.08
CA VAL A 441 0.45 -16.60 -10.42
C VAL A 441 1.24 -16.26 -9.17
N TYR A 442 2.54 -16.06 -9.28
CA TYR A 442 3.40 -15.80 -8.14
C TYR A 442 4.46 -14.72 -8.41
N VAL A 443 4.92 -14.10 -7.34
CA VAL A 443 6.13 -13.27 -7.32
C VAL A 443 7.03 -13.80 -6.20
N ASP A 444 8.20 -14.33 -6.57
CA ASP A 444 9.20 -14.83 -5.62
C ASP A 444 10.42 -13.90 -5.63
N ARG A 445 10.58 -13.16 -4.55
CA ARG A 445 11.74 -12.28 -4.30
C ARG A 445 12.82 -12.96 -3.45
N GLY A 446 12.66 -14.25 -3.12
CA GLY A 446 13.62 -14.99 -2.31
C GLY A 446 15.04 -14.97 -2.86
N PRO A 447 15.28 -15.21 -4.15
CA PRO A 447 16.61 -15.14 -4.74
C PRO A 447 17.21 -13.71 -4.77
N ALA A 448 16.42 -12.66 -4.60
CA ALA A 448 16.87 -11.28 -4.46
C ALA A 448 17.10 -10.87 -3.00
N ASP A 449 16.80 -11.76 -2.03
CA ASP A 449 16.92 -11.49 -0.61
C ASP A 449 18.38 -11.16 -0.23
N ARG A 450 18.56 -10.11 0.54
CA ARG A 450 19.87 -9.60 0.92
C ARG A 450 20.26 -10.10 2.31
N SER A 451 21.55 -10.29 2.55
CA SER A 451 22.04 -10.70 3.86
C SER A 451 21.85 -9.63 4.95
N ASP A 452 21.86 -8.36 4.54
CA ASP A 452 21.67 -7.19 5.40
C ASP A 452 20.22 -6.75 5.52
N TYR A 453 19.35 -7.19 4.61
CA TYR A 453 17.91 -6.92 4.60
C TYR A 453 17.15 -8.14 4.05
N SER A 454 16.48 -8.91 4.90
CA SER A 454 15.77 -10.12 4.50
C SER A 454 14.27 -10.00 4.68
N PHE A 455 13.52 -10.47 3.67
CA PHE A 455 12.06 -10.57 3.71
C PHE A 455 11.54 -11.88 4.33
N LEU A 456 12.41 -12.72 4.91
CA LEU A 456 11.97 -13.97 5.51
C LEU A 456 10.89 -13.76 6.60
N PRO A 457 9.82 -14.57 6.62
CA PRO A 457 9.44 -15.65 5.68
C PRO A 457 8.65 -15.17 4.45
N TYR A 458 8.46 -13.87 4.27
CA TYR A 458 7.55 -13.23 3.27
C TYR A 458 8.21 -13.07 1.90
N ARG A 459 8.83 -14.15 1.39
CA ARG A 459 9.57 -14.12 0.13
C ARG A 459 8.67 -14.23 -1.09
N GLN A 460 7.72 -15.16 -1.05
CA GLN A 460 6.84 -15.47 -2.18
C GLN A 460 5.41 -15.04 -1.87
N ALA A 461 4.80 -14.29 -2.77
CA ALA A 461 3.38 -14.00 -2.81
C ALA A 461 2.73 -14.79 -3.94
N GLU A 462 1.49 -15.23 -3.73
CA GLU A 462 0.76 -16.07 -4.66
C GLU A 462 -0.70 -15.62 -4.75
N ALA A 463 -1.26 -15.70 -5.97
CA ALA A 463 -2.69 -15.52 -6.21
C ALA A 463 -3.24 -16.69 -7.04
N PRO A 464 -4.45 -17.16 -6.78
CA PRO A 464 -5.05 -18.23 -7.59
C PRO A 464 -5.38 -17.71 -8.99
N ILE A 465 -5.19 -18.57 -9.99
CA ILE A 465 -5.70 -18.40 -11.35
C ILE A 465 -6.44 -19.67 -11.77
N ASP A 466 -7.17 -19.63 -12.88
CA ASP A 466 -7.80 -20.84 -13.42
C ASP A 466 -6.73 -21.92 -13.66
N PRO A 467 -6.81 -23.10 -13.01
CA PRO A 467 -5.85 -24.18 -13.20
C PRO A 467 -5.79 -24.72 -14.64
N GLN A 468 -6.81 -24.43 -15.44
CA GLN A 468 -6.87 -24.78 -16.87
C GLN A 468 -6.31 -23.69 -17.76
N ALA A 469 -5.94 -22.52 -17.22
CA ALA A 469 -5.33 -21.45 -17.99
C ALA A 469 -4.06 -21.95 -18.70
N ARG A 470 -3.91 -21.54 -19.94
CA ARG A 470 -2.72 -21.77 -20.79
C ARG A 470 -2.27 -20.47 -21.46
N TYR A 471 -2.74 -19.37 -20.95
CA TYR A 471 -2.44 -18.02 -21.37
C TYR A 471 -2.47 -17.09 -20.15
N VAL A 472 -1.56 -16.15 -20.12
CA VAL A 472 -1.56 -15.02 -19.20
C VAL A 472 -1.01 -13.79 -19.87
N HIS A 473 -1.63 -12.65 -19.61
CA HIS A 473 -1.08 -11.33 -19.92
C HIS A 473 -0.48 -10.75 -18.65
N LEU A 474 0.77 -10.28 -18.73
CA LEU A 474 1.47 -9.63 -17.63
C LEU A 474 1.86 -8.20 -18.02
N ARG A 475 1.54 -7.24 -17.17
CA ARG A 475 2.11 -5.90 -17.14
C ARG A 475 2.88 -5.74 -15.85
N ILE A 476 4.18 -5.58 -15.93
CA ILE A 476 5.12 -5.58 -14.81
C ILE A 476 5.77 -4.21 -14.73
N LEU A 477 5.63 -3.56 -13.58
CA LEU A 477 6.35 -2.34 -13.25
C LEU A 477 7.52 -2.72 -12.34
N VAL A 478 8.72 -2.41 -12.74
CA VAL A 478 9.94 -2.58 -11.96
C VAL A 478 10.49 -1.19 -11.67
N ASP A 479 10.73 -0.90 -10.40
CA ASP A 479 11.41 0.33 -10.00
C ASP A 479 12.51 0.00 -8.99
N MET A 480 13.34 0.93 -8.63
CA MET A 480 14.57 0.75 -7.86
C MET A 480 14.40 -0.07 -6.58
N GLN A 481 13.20 -0.08 -6.00
CA GLN A 481 12.91 -0.76 -4.73
C GLN A 481 11.57 -1.52 -4.73
N SER A 482 10.99 -1.80 -5.91
CA SER A 482 9.67 -2.45 -5.99
C SER A 482 9.40 -3.17 -7.30
N VAL A 483 8.46 -4.10 -7.22
CA VAL A 483 7.83 -4.77 -8.36
C VAL A 483 6.32 -4.77 -8.16
N GLU A 484 5.57 -4.28 -9.16
CA GLU A 484 4.12 -4.41 -9.22
C GLU A 484 3.73 -5.20 -10.48
N VAL A 485 2.94 -6.26 -10.31
CA VAL A 485 2.54 -7.18 -11.38
C VAL A 485 1.04 -7.14 -11.56
N PHE A 486 0.58 -6.70 -12.72
CA PHE A 486 -0.81 -6.66 -13.12
C PHE A 486 -1.09 -7.79 -14.09
N VAL A 487 -1.98 -8.70 -13.71
CA VAL A 487 -2.29 -9.93 -14.45
C VAL A 487 -3.65 -9.79 -15.13
N ASN A 488 -3.74 -10.17 -16.39
CA ASN A 488 -4.98 -10.21 -17.16
C ASN A 488 -5.80 -8.90 -17.04
N ALA A 489 -5.17 -7.79 -17.44
CA ALA A 489 -5.77 -6.45 -17.38
C ALA A 489 -6.17 -5.99 -15.95
N GLY A 490 -5.47 -6.46 -14.93
CA GLY A 490 -5.67 -6.02 -13.54
C GLY A 490 -6.72 -6.78 -12.76
N HIS A 491 -7.13 -7.96 -13.23
CA HIS A 491 -7.97 -8.89 -12.45
C HIS A 491 -7.26 -9.40 -11.19
N THR A 492 -5.95 -9.52 -11.27
CA THR A 492 -5.09 -9.91 -10.14
C THR A 492 -3.88 -8.99 -10.14
N VAL A 493 -3.50 -8.50 -8.97
CA VAL A 493 -2.30 -7.68 -8.79
C VAL A 493 -1.47 -8.25 -7.66
N LEU A 494 -0.14 -8.22 -7.81
CA LEU A 494 0.80 -8.57 -6.75
C LEU A 494 1.87 -7.47 -6.65
N SER A 495 2.02 -6.89 -5.48
CA SER A 495 2.98 -5.82 -5.21
C SER A 495 3.97 -6.24 -4.14
N GLN A 496 5.26 -6.03 -4.40
CA GLN A 496 6.33 -6.36 -3.48
C GLN A 496 7.47 -5.34 -3.48
N GLN A 497 8.02 -5.08 -2.30
CA GLN A 497 9.33 -4.44 -2.17
C GLN A 497 10.43 -5.38 -2.66
N VAL A 498 11.37 -4.85 -3.42
CA VAL A 498 12.62 -5.51 -3.83
C VAL A 498 13.67 -4.43 -4.02
N TYR A 499 14.81 -4.53 -3.34
CA TYR A 499 15.87 -3.54 -3.47
C TYR A 499 16.93 -4.03 -4.47
N PHE A 500 16.98 -3.41 -5.64
CA PHE A 500 17.90 -3.80 -6.72
C PHE A 500 19.27 -3.15 -6.56
N GLU A 501 20.33 -3.98 -6.58
CA GLU A 501 21.71 -3.51 -6.61
C GLU A 501 22.13 -3.10 -8.04
N ALA A 502 23.32 -2.51 -8.16
CA ALA A 502 23.79 -1.95 -9.43
C ALA A 502 23.84 -2.98 -10.58
N ASP A 503 24.14 -4.24 -10.27
CA ASP A 503 24.26 -5.33 -11.25
C ASP A 503 22.94 -6.07 -11.52
N ASP A 504 21.87 -5.79 -10.75
CA ASP A 504 20.54 -6.40 -10.88
C ASP A 504 19.79 -5.82 -12.09
N THR A 505 20.30 -5.98 -13.29
CA THR A 505 19.82 -5.28 -14.50
C THR A 505 19.26 -6.18 -15.58
N VAL A 506 19.54 -7.48 -15.55
CA VAL A 506 19.17 -8.41 -16.63
C VAL A 506 17.73 -8.87 -16.47
N ILE A 507 17.03 -9.09 -17.57
CA ILE A 507 15.66 -9.62 -17.63
C ILE A 507 15.71 -10.93 -18.39
N ARG A 508 15.08 -12.00 -17.86
CA ARG A 508 15.03 -13.32 -18.54
C ARG A 508 13.60 -13.84 -18.60
N LEU A 509 13.22 -14.35 -19.76
CA LEU A 509 12.04 -15.20 -19.92
C LEU A 509 12.41 -16.64 -19.55
N TYR A 510 11.48 -17.39 -18.97
CA TYR A 510 11.72 -18.81 -18.68
C TYR A 510 10.48 -19.68 -18.91
N ALA A 511 10.75 -20.94 -19.28
CA ALA A 511 9.75 -22.02 -19.36
C ALA A 511 10.45 -23.33 -18.99
N TYR A 512 9.99 -23.96 -17.90
CA TYR A 512 10.56 -25.20 -17.40
C TYR A 512 9.66 -26.39 -17.67
N ASP A 513 10.26 -27.56 -17.87
CA ASP A 513 9.60 -28.83 -18.18
C ASP A 513 8.71 -28.79 -19.43
N GLY A 514 9.14 -28.01 -20.42
CA GLY A 514 8.43 -27.83 -21.69
C GLY A 514 8.80 -26.51 -22.36
N SER A 515 7.91 -26.00 -23.19
CA SER A 515 8.10 -24.71 -23.86
C SER A 515 6.91 -23.77 -23.67
N ALA A 516 7.16 -22.49 -23.80
CA ALA A 516 6.16 -21.43 -23.85
C ALA A 516 6.47 -20.44 -24.98
N THR A 517 5.43 -19.85 -25.52
CA THR A 517 5.51 -18.74 -26.47
C THR A 517 5.29 -17.43 -25.73
N PHE A 518 6.25 -16.54 -25.85
CA PHE A 518 6.17 -15.15 -25.41
C PHE A 518 5.90 -14.27 -26.61
N SER A 519 4.85 -13.44 -26.53
CA SER A 519 4.46 -12.54 -27.61
C SER A 519 4.14 -11.14 -27.10
N ASN A 520 4.09 -10.16 -28.01
CA ASN A 520 3.82 -8.76 -27.69
C ASN A 520 4.74 -8.20 -26.59
N VAL A 521 5.98 -8.74 -26.50
CA VAL A 521 6.92 -8.34 -25.45
C VAL A 521 7.33 -6.89 -25.69
N THR A 522 6.93 -6.01 -24.80
CA THR A 522 7.16 -4.57 -24.89
C THR A 522 7.87 -4.10 -23.62
N TRP A 523 8.96 -3.41 -23.80
CA TRP A 523 9.75 -2.81 -22.73
C TRP A 523 9.81 -1.29 -22.89
N ARG A 524 9.61 -0.54 -21.78
CA ARG A 524 9.71 0.92 -21.71
C ARG A 524 10.58 1.28 -20.51
N PRO A 525 11.76 1.87 -20.72
CA PRO A 525 12.57 2.35 -19.59
C PRO A 525 11.86 3.49 -18.86
N ALA A 526 12.16 3.69 -17.58
CA ALA A 526 11.86 4.96 -16.92
C ALA A 526 12.61 6.11 -17.62
N ALA A 527 11.95 7.26 -17.78
CA ALA A 527 12.49 8.44 -18.46
C ALA A 527 13.61 9.10 -17.64
#